data_bcff2baa80681c656f6d60ec4e2eac83
#
_entry.id   bcff2baa80681c656f6d60ec4e2eac83
#
_cell.length_a   1.000
_cell.length_b   1.000
_cell.length_c   1.000
_cell.angle_alpha   90.00
_cell.angle_beta   90.00
_cell.angle_gamma   90.00
#
_symmetry.space_group_name_H-M   'P 1'
#
loop_
_entity.id
_entity.type
_entity.pdbx_description
1 polymer ?
#
loop_
_entity_poly.entity_id
_entity_poly.type
_entity_poly.pdbx_seq_one_letter_code
_entity_poly.pdbx_strand_id
1 'polypeptide(L)'
;MNIMTGCLAPTSGTVIVDGMDLQQEPEKVKQRIGYLPELPPLYPEMTVREYQDFAAKLKKVPRLEQLQQVVQAMNKTGLIEEQDHLIRTLSKGYRQRVGLAATLLGNPDVVILDEPTVGLDPRQILEIRDLIRSLREEHVVILSSHIHSGQVAFDLV
;
A
#
# COMPACT_ATOMS: atom_id res chain seq x y z
N MET A 1 0.00 -5.44 12.96
CA MET A 1 -0.68 -4.82 11.79
C MET A 1 -1.95 -5.54 11.36
N ASN A 2 -2.03 -6.87 11.47
CA ASN A 2 -3.18 -7.64 11.00
C ASN A 2 -4.52 -7.21 11.62
N ILE A 3 -4.52 -6.73 12.86
CA ILE A 3 -5.74 -6.23 13.52
C ILE A 3 -6.29 -4.98 12.82
N MET A 4 -5.43 -4.03 12.46
CA MET A 4 -5.84 -2.78 11.79
C MET A 4 -6.32 -3.02 10.36
N THR A 5 -5.79 -4.04 9.68
CA THR A 5 -6.23 -4.42 8.33
C THR A 5 -7.45 -5.33 8.31
N GLY A 6 -7.92 -5.74 9.49
CA GLY A 6 -9.07 -6.64 9.62
C GLY A 6 -8.76 -8.11 9.37
N CYS A 7 -7.47 -8.49 9.29
CA CYS A 7 -7.07 -9.89 9.13
C CYS A 7 -7.18 -10.69 10.43
N LEU A 8 -7.09 -10.02 11.58
CA LEU A 8 -7.23 -10.62 12.91
C LEU A 8 -8.16 -9.77 13.77
N ALA A 9 -9.02 -10.44 14.57
CA ALA A 9 -9.84 -9.75 15.57
C ALA A 9 -8.98 -9.42 16.81
N PRO A 10 -9.12 -8.23 17.40
CA PRO A 10 -8.44 -7.92 18.65
C PRO A 10 -9.01 -8.77 19.80
N THR A 11 -8.15 -9.19 20.73
CA THR A 11 -8.57 -9.93 21.93
C THR A 11 -9.18 -9.01 22.97
N SER A 12 -8.86 -7.72 22.94
CA SER A 12 -9.42 -6.68 23.79
C SER A 12 -9.33 -5.33 23.10
N GLY A 13 -10.25 -4.42 23.46
CA GLY A 13 -10.30 -3.07 22.88
C GLY A 13 -10.97 -3.01 21.51
N THR A 14 -11.01 -1.81 20.95
CA THR A 14 -11.60 -1.52 19.64
C THR A 14 -10.61 -0.82 18.75
N VAL A 15 -10.70 -1.06 17.43
CA VAL A 15 -9.95 -0.33 16.42
C VAL A 15 -10.92 0.59 15.69
N ILE A 16 -10.68 1.90 15.76
CA ILE A 16 -11.51 2.91 15.12
C ILE A 16 -10.67 3.60 14.04
N VAL A 17 -11.23 3.66 12.83
CA VAL A 17 -10.63 4.38 11.69
C VAL A 17 -11.68 5.33 11.14
N ASP A 18 -11.36 6.62 11.09
CA ASP A 18 -12.26 7.67 10.60
C ASP A 18 -13.65 7.63 11.25
N GLY A 19 -13.68 7.41 12.59
CA GLY A 19 -14.92 7.31 13.36
C GLY A 19 -15.67 6.00 13.21
N MET A 20 -15.16 5.04 12.44
CA MET A 20 -15.79 3.73 12.23
C MET A 20 -15.07 2.64 13.02
N ASP A 21 -15.85 1.79 13.69
CA ASP A 21 -15.33 0.66 14.45
C ASP A 21 -15.06 -0.53 13.51
N LEU A 22 -13.85 -1.05 13.52
CA LEU A 22 -13.45 -2.20 12.71
C LEU A 22 -14.31 -3.45 12.97
N GLN A 23 -14.76 -3.64 14.21
CA GLN A 23 -15.60 -4.80 14.56
C GLN A 23 -17.04 -4.66 14.10
N GLN A 24 -17.57 -3.43 14.07
CA GLN A 24 -18.96 -3.16 13.69
C GLN A 24 -19.13 -2.97 12.18
N GLU A 25 -18.15 -2.33 11.54
CA GLU A 25 -18.21 -1.99 10.10
C GLU A 25 -16.91 -2.40 9.38
N PRO A 26 -16.54 -3.70 9.38
CA PRO A 26 -15.24 -4.14 8.88
C PRO A 26 -15.01 -3.83 7.39
N GLU A 27 -16.04 -3.96 6.55
CA GLU A 27 -15.92 -3.70 5.11
C GLU A 27 -15.73 -2.21 4.82
N LYS A 28 -16.42 -1.33 5.53
CA LYS A 28 -16.23 0.12 5.36
C LYS A 28 -14.85 0.57 5.84
N VAL A 29 -14.37 0.02 6.94
CA VAL A 29 -13.05 0.34 7.47
C VAL A 29 -11.96 -0.16 6.52
N LYS A 30 -12.09 -1.37 5.98
CA LYS A 30 -11.13 -1.92 5.01
C LYS A 30 -11.02 -1.07 3.75
N GLN A 31 -12.11 -0.46 3.29
CA GLN A 31 -12.08 0.45 2.13
C GLN A 31 -11.30 1.74 2.41
N ARG A 32 -11.15 2.12 3.69
CA ARG A 32 -10.41 3.32 4.12
C ARG A 32 -8.93 3.06 4.38
N ILE A 33 -8.48 1.82 4.32
CA ILE A 33 -7.12 1.40 4.63
C ILE A 33 -6.47 0.79 3.39
N GLY A 34 -5.30 1.32 3.01
CA GLY A 34 -4.39 0.67 2.08
C GLY A 34 -3.32 -0.06 2.86
N TYR A 35 -3.04 -1.31 2.52
CA TYR A 35 -2.03 -2.13 3.18
C TYR A 35 -1.04 -2.71 2.19
N LEU A 36 0.24 -2.45 2.43
CA LEU A 36 1.35 -3.04 1.69
C LEU A 36 2.07 -4.03 2.61
N PRO A 37 1.95 -5.34 2.36
CA PRO A 37 2.71 -6.34 3.10
C PRO A 37 4.21 -6.30 2.71
N GLU A 38 5.06 -6.89 3.53
CA GLU A 38 6.51 -7.00 3.27
C GLU A 38 6.80 -7.61 1.89
N LEU A 39 6.04 -8.65 1.54
CA LEU A 39 6.08 -9.27 0.21
C LEU A 39 4.77 -8.99 -0.52
N PRO A 40 4.72 -7.97 -1.38
CA PRO A 40 3.50 -7.66 -2.12
C PRO A 40 3.05 -8.83 -3.00
N PRO A 41 1.74 -9.15 -3.02
CA PRO A 41 1.21 -10.25 -3.83
C PRO A 41 1.08 -9.84 -5.30
N LEU A 42 2.21 -9.61 -5.96
CA LEU A 42 2.25 -9.19 -7.36
C LEU A 42 2.04 -10.38 -8.31
N TYR A 43 1.49 -10.09 -9.48
CA TYR A 43 1.37 -11.06 -10.57
C TYR A 43 2.50 -10.80 -11.59
N PRO A 44 3.59 -11.63 -11.58
CA PRO A 44 4.79 -11.37 -12.38
C PRO A 44 4.54 -11.30 -13.88
N GLU A 45 3.52 -12.00 -14.37
CA GLU A 45 3.17 -12.09 -15.79
C GLU A 45 2.31 -10.92 -16.28
N MET A 46 1.84 -10.07 -15.39
CA MET A 46 1.14 -8.85 -15.74
C MET A 46 2.13 -7.71 -15.99
N THR A 47 1.74 -6.78 -16.87
CA THR A 47 2.41 -5.47 -16.92
C THR A 47 2.03 -4.66 -15.68
N VAL A 48 2.81 -3.62 -15.39
CA VAL A 48 2.49 -2.70 -14.29
C VAL A 48 1.06 -2.16 -14.45
N ARG A 49 0.69 -1.73 -15.64
CA ARG A 49 -0.63 -1.19 -15.94
C ARG A 49 -1.74 -2.20 -15.73
N GLU A 50 -1.59 -3.41 -16.26
CA GLU A 50 -2.56 -4.49 -16.08
C GLU A 50 -2.81 -4.79 -14.61
N TYR A 51 -1.75 -4.84 -13.82
CA TYR A 51 -1.84 -5.09 -12.38
C TYR A 51 -2.60 -3.97 -11.66
N GLN A 52 -2.31 -2.71 -11.99
CA GLN A 52 -3.00 -1.57 -11.37
C GLN A 52 -4.50 -1.56 -11.76
N ASP A 53 -4.82 -1.82 -13.01
CA ASP A 53 -6.21 -1.92 -13.47
C ASP A 53 -6.94 -3.05 -12.72
N PHE A 54 -6.30 -4.20 -12.55
CA PHE A 54 -6.82 -5.33 -11.78
C PHE A 54 -7.05 -4.96 -10.31
N ALA A 55 -6.07 -4.32 -9.67
CA ALA A 55 -6.16 -3.89 -8.28
C ALA A 55 -7.30 -2.87 -8.07
N ALA A 56 -7.48 -1.94 -9.01
CA ALA A 56 -8.57 -0.97 -8.96
C ALA A 56 -9.95 -1.66 -8.97
N LYS A 57 -10.10 -2.70 -9.80
CA LYS A 57 -11.33 -3.50 -9.85
C LYS A 57 -11.56 -4.27 -8.56
N LEU A 58 -10.52 -4.89 -8.01
CA LEU A 58 -10.61 -5.61 -6.73
C LEU A 58 -11.05 -4.71 -5.58
N LYS A 59 -10.57 -3.47 -5.57
CA LYS A 59 -10.92 -2.47 -4.55
C LYS A 59 -12.27 -1.81 -4.81
N LYS A 60 -12.98 -2.23 -5.84
CA LYS A 60 -14.29 -1.69 -6.21
C LYS A 60 -14.26 -0.18 -6.46
N VAL A 61 -13.17 0.31 -7.05
CA VAL A 61 -13.10 1.70 -7.51
C VAL A 61 -14.16 1.89 -8.59
N PRO A 62 -14.98 2.95 -8.50
CA PRO A 62 -16.01 3.20 -9.52
C PRO A 62 -15.41 3.24 -10.92
N ARG A 63 -16.09 2.58 -11.86
CA ARG A 63 -15.56 2.39 -13.23
C ARG A 63 -15.10 3.69 -13.90
N LEU A 64 -15.84 4.77 -13.69
CA LEU A 64 -15.52 6.07 -14.26
C LEU A 64 -14.28 6.72 -13.65
N GLU A 65 -13.88 6.28 -12.46
CA GLU A 65 -12.73 6.81 -11.73
C GLU A 65 -11.47 5.94 -11.89
N GLN A 66 -11.61 4.70 -12.36
CA GLN A 66 -10.50 3.73 -12.39
C GLN A 66 -9.31 4.26 -13.18
N LEU A 67 -9.51 4.76 -14.39
CA LEU A 67 -8.42 5.28 -15.22
C LEU A 67 -7.68 6.41 -14.53
N GLN A 68 -8.41 7.37 -14.00
CA GLN A 68 -7.83 8.53 -13.32
C GLN A 68 -7.02 8.11 -12.10
N GLN A 69 -7.58 7.25 -11.24
CA GLN A 69 -6.89 6.79 -10.03
C GLN A 69 -5.66 5.95 -10.34
N VAL A 70 -5.73 5.07 -11.34
CA VAL A 70 -4.58 4.26 -11.78
C VAL A 70 -3.45 5.16 -12.29
N VAL A 71 -3.75 6.13 -13.14
CA VAL A 71 -2.74 7.06 -13.64
C VAL A 71 -2.14 7.90 -12.52
N GLN A 72 -2.96 8.41 -11.61
CA GLN A 72 -2.48 9.17 -10.45
C GLN A 72 -1.58 8.33 -9.54
N ALA A 73 -1.98 7.09 -9.24
CA ALA A 73 -1.19 6.20 -8.41
C ALA A 73 0.18 5.89 -9.05
N MET A 74 0.20 5.58 -10.34
CA MET A 74 1.45 5.34 -11.07
C MET A 74 2.33 6.60 -11.12
N ASN A 75 1.73 7.76 -11.31
CA ASN A 75 2.47 9.02 -11.34
C ASN A 75 3.11 9.34 -9.98
N LYS A 76 2.35 9.20 -8.89
CA LYS A 76 2.86 9.42 -7.52
C LYS A 76 4.00 8.48 -7.16
N THR A 77 4.02 7.28 -7.71
CA THR A 77 5.04 6.26 -7.40
C THR A 77 6.15 6.16 -8.44
N GLY A 78 6.15 7.05 -9.45
CA GLY A 78 7.19 7.07 -10.47
C GLY A 78 7.18 5.86 -11.41
N LEU A 79 5.99 5.36 -11.76
CA LEU A 79 5.82 4.15 -12.57
C LEU A 79 5.31 4.40 -13.99
N ILE A 80 5.06 5.64 -14.38
CA ILE A 80 4.45 5.92 -15.70
C ILE A 80 5.29 5.37 -16.85
N GLU A 81 6.61 5.54 -16.78
CA GLU A 81 7.50 5.04 -17.83
C GLU A 81 7.63 3.51 -17.84
N GLU A 82 7.30 2.86 -16.70
CA GLU A 82 7.39 1.41 -16.54
C GLU A 82 6.05 0.70 -16.79
N GLN A 83 5.00 1.42 -17.17
CA GLN A 83 3.63 0.89 -17.18
C GLN A 83 3.42 -0.32 -18.10
N ASP A 84 4.17 -0.39 -19.18
CA ASP A 84 4.06 -1.46 -20.18
C ASP A 84 5.07 -2.60 -19.95
N HIS A 85 5.92 -2.49 -18.95
CA HIS A 85 6.87 -3.53 -18.59
C HIS A 85 6.21 -4.63 -17.75
N LEU A 86 6.61 -5.88 -18.01
CA LEU A 86 6.20 -7.00 -17.16
C LEU A 86 6.80 -6.85 -15.76
N ILE A 87 6.00 -7.10 -14.74
CA ILE A 87 6.44 -6.97 -13.34
C ILE A 87 7.65 -7.86 -13.05
N ARG A 88 7.71 -9.06 -13.63
CA ARG A 88 8.87 -9.97 -13.47
C ARG A 88 10.21 -9.39 -13.93
N THR A 89 10.19 -8.40 -14.81
CA THR A 89 11.41 -7.77 -15.34
C THR A 89 11.90 -6.59 -14.51
N LEU A 90 11.13 -6.16 -13.52
CA LEU A 90 11.44 -5.01 -12.69
C LEU A 90 12.41 -5.36 -11.57
N SER A 91 13.20 -4.37 -11.13
CA SER A 91 13.99 -4.47 -9.90
C SER A 91 13.08 -4.62 -8.68
N LYS A 92 13.66 -5.08 -7.56
CA LYS A 92 12.92 -5.18 -6.29
C LYS A 92 12.34 -3.84 -5.85
N GLY A 93 13.07 -2.74 -6.01
CA GLY A 93 12.60 -1.39 -5.69
C GLY A 93 11.41 -0.97 -6.55
N TYR A 94 11.43 -1.26 -7.84
CA TYR A 94 10.30 -0.99 -8.72
C TYR A 94 9.09 -1.88 -8.41
N ARG A 95 9.29 -3.16 -8.08
CA ARG A 95 8.19 -4.02 -7.62
C ARG A 95 7.55 -3.48 -6.34
N GLN A 96 8.36 -2.96 -5.44
CA GLN A 96 7.86 -2.32 -4.21
C GLN A 96 6.99 -1.10 -4.55
N ARG A 97 7.39 -0.30 -5.53
CA ARG A 97 6.59 0.82 -6.04
C ARG A 97 5.26 0.35 -6.65
N VAL A 98 5.27 -0.76 -7.37
CA VAL A 98 4.04 -1.36 -7.95
C VAL A 98 3.06 -1.72 -6.83
N GLY A 99 3.52 -2.38 -5.78
CA GLY A 99 2.71 -2.69 -4.60
C GLY A 99 2.20 -1.42 -3.92
N LEU A 100 3.05 -0.42 -3.76
CA LEU A 100 2.69 0.85 -3.14
C LEU A 100 1.62 1.60 -3.95
N ALA A 101 1.76 1.64 -5.27
CA ALA A 101 0.75 2.26 -6.13
C ALA A 101 -0.62 1.59 -5.96
N ALA A 102 -0.65 0.26 -5.89
CA ALA A 102 -1.89 -0.48 -5.66
C ALA A 102 -2.54 -0.14 -4.32
N THR A 103 -1.76 0.15 -3.27
CA THR A 103 -2.32 0.55 -1.97
C THR A 103 -3.03 1.91 -2.01
N LEU A 104 -2.65 2.78 -2.94
CA LEU A 104 -3.22 4.12 -3.09
C LEU A 104 -4.57 4.12 -3.83
N LEU A 105 -4.90 3.04 -4.52
CA LEU A 105 -6.16 2.92 -5.24
C LEU A 105 -7.34 2.89 -4.25
N GLY A 106 -8.44 3.54 -4.62
CA GLY A 106 -9.56 3.73 -3.73
C GLY A 106 -9.40 4.94 -2.79
N ASN A 107 -8.30 5.67 -2.91
CA ASN A 107 -7.98 6.86 -2.12
C ASN A 107 -8.13 6.64 -0.60
N PRO A 108 -7.36 5.71 0.00
CA PRO A 108 -7.47 5.38 1.41
C PRO A 108 -7.07 6.57 2.30
N ASP A 109 -7.71 6.70 3.45
CA ASP A 109 -7.32 7.70 4.45
C ASP A 109 -6.04 7.30 5.17
N VAL A 110 -5.86 6.00 5.40
CA VAL A 110 -4.71 5.42 6.10
C VAL A 110 -3.97 4.46 5.18
N VAL A 111 -2.66 4.60 5.11
CA VAL A 111 -1.76 3.69 4.37
C VAL A 111 -0.83 3.02 5.36
N ILE A 112 -0.88 1.70 5.42
CA ILE A 112 -0.06 0.87 6.30
C ILE A 112 0.98 0.16 5.46
N LEU A 113 2.25 0.38 5.77
CA LEU A 113 3.39 -0.17 5.05
C LEU A 113 4.20 -1.08 5.98
N ASP A 114 4.24 -2.36 5.65
CA ASP A 114 4.96 -3.37 6.43
C ASP A 114 6.35 -3.58 5.84
N GLU A 115 7.36 -3.09 6.54
CA GLU A 115 8.78 -3.17 6.16
C GLU A 115 9.07 -2.79 4.70
N PRO A 116 8.68 -1.59 4.25
CA PRO A 116 8.71 -1.25 2.83
C PRO A 116 10.11 -1.14 2.22
N THR A 117 11.17 -1.10 3.05
CA THR A 117 12.55 -0.94 2.59
C THR A 117 13.42 -2.19 2.76
N VAL A 118 12.85 -3.30 3.26
CA VAL A 118 13.61 -4.54 3.48
C VAL A 118 14.13 -5.10 2.16
N GLY A 119 15.42 -5.44 2.16
CA GLY A 119 16.08 -6.05 1.01
C GLY A 119 16.37 -5.11 -0.15
N LEU A 120 16.19 -3.80 0.02
CA LEU A 120 16.56 -2.80 -0.96
C LEU A 120 17.99 -2.30 -0.72
N ASP A 121 18.67 -1.86 -1.78
CA ASP A 121 19.97 -1.20 -1.64
C ASP A 121 19.82 0.21 -1.05
N PRO A 122 20.93 0.83 -0.56
CA PRO A 122 20.86 2.13 0.10
C PRO A 122 20.22 3.25 -0.73
N ARG A 123 20.45 3.25 -2.04
CA ARG A 123 19.87 4.25 -2.94
C ARG A 123 18.35 4.06 -3.05
N GLN A 124 17.91 2.83 -3.25
CA GLN A 124 16.49 2.49 -3.33
C GLN A 124 15.76 2.80 -2.01
N ILE A 125 16.42 2.56 -0.87
CA ILE A 125 15.87 2.92 0.45
C ILE A 125 15.58 4.41 0.53
N LEU A 126 16.51 5.26 0.10
CA LEU A 126 16.31 6.71 0.10
C LEU A 126 15.16 7.13 -0.82
N GLU A 127 15.10 6.56 -2.01
CA GLU A 127 14.04 6.84 -2.98
C GLU A 127 12.65 6.45 -2.44
N ILE A 128 12.53 5.27 -1.83
CA ILE A 128 11.27 4.81 -1.23
C ILE A 128 10.89 5.68 -0.02
N ARG A 129 11.85 6.07 0.82
CA ARG A 129 11.58 6.96 1.95
C ARG A 129 11.06 8.33 1.50
N ASP A 130 11.65 8.89 0.47
CA ASP A 130 11.21 10.18 -0.08
C ASP A 130 9.78 10.05 -0.65
N LEU A 131 9.50 8.95 -1.34
CA LEU A 131 8.17 8.65 -1.83
C LEU A 131 7.15 8.55 -0.69
N ILE A 132 7.47 7.80 0.36
CA ILE A 132 6.60 7.66 1.53
C ILE A 132 6.35 9.02 2.19
N ARG A 133 7.36 9.87 2.31
CA ARG A 133 7.19 11.22 2.84
C ARG A 133 6.19 12.04 2.02
N SER A 134 6.24 11.93 0.70
CA SER A 134 5.31 12.64 -0.16
C SER A 134 3.86 12.20 0.02
N LEU A 135 3.63 10.93 0.39
CA LEU A 135 2.28 10.41 0.62
C LEU A 135 1.63 10.98 1.89
N ARG A 136 2.41 11.49 2.82
CA ARG A 136 1.90 12.08 4.07
C ARG A 136 1.08 13.34 3.87
N GLU A 137 1.21 13.98 2.73
CA GLU A 137 0.43 15.18 2.40
C GLU A 137 -1.06 14.87 2.22
N GLU A 138 -1.38 13.66 1.79
CA GLU A 138 -2.76 13.25 1.46
C GLU A 138 -3.26 12.06 2.30
N HIS A 139 -2.36 11.34 2.99
CA HIS A 139 -2.69 10.13 3.73
C HIS A 139 -2.04 10.13 5.11
N VAL A 140 -2.68 9.44 6.06
CA VAL A 140 -2.01 9.04 7.30
C VAL A 140 -1.16 7.80 6.96
N VAL A 141 0.14 7.88 7.17
CA VAL A 141 1.05 6.77 6.86
C VAL A 141 1.56 6.13 8.14
N ILE A 142 1.40 4.82 8.25
CA ILE A 142 1.88 4.01 9.37
C ILE A 142 2.94 3.06 8.83
N LEU A 143 4.13 3.13 9.39
CA LEU A 143 5.23 2.21 9.07
C LEU A 143 5.36 1.18 10.18
N SER A 144 5.50 -0.09 9.81
CA SER A 144 5.93 -1.13 10.73
C SER A 144 7.34 -1.56 10.41
N SER A 145 8.13 -1.79 11.44
CA SER A 145 9.45 -2.40 11.33
C SER A 145 9.59 -3.48 12.40
N HIS A 146 10.18 -4.63 12.03
CA HIS A 146 10.53 -5.65 13.00
C HIS A 146 11.87 -5.28 13.63
N ILE A 147 11.85 -5.02 14.95
CA ILE A 147 13.09 -4.96 15.73
C ILE A 147 13.45 -6.40 16.11
N HIS A 148 14.75 -6.72 16.11
CA HIS A 148 15.29 -8.07 16.39
C HIS A 148 14.83 -8.72 17.71
N SER A 149 14.08 -8.02 18.54
CA SER A 149 13.53 -8.47 19.82
C SER A 149 12.08 -9.01 19.75
N GLY A 150 11.51 -9.15 18.55
CA GLY A 150 10.14 -9.62 18.39
C GLY A 150 9.06 -8.57 18.69
N GLN A 151 9.45 -7.34 18.97
CA GLN A 151 8.52 -6.21 19.12
C GLN A 151 8.36 -5.48 17.78
N VAL A 152 7.12 -5.20 17.43
CA VAL A 152 6.81 -4.38 16.25
C VAL A 152 6.78 -2.92 16.70
N ALA A 153 7.66 -2.10 16.14
CA ALA A 153 7.63 -0.65 16.35
C ALA A 153 6.76 -0.01 15.25
N PHE A 154 5.85 0.85 15.66
CA PHE A 154 5.01 1.62 14.76
C PHE A 154 5.46 3.08 14.81
N ASP A 155 5.92 3.59 13.70
CA ASP A 155 6.19 5.01 13.55
C ASP A 155 5.06 5.65 12.76
N LEU A 156 4.40 6.61 13.39
CA LEU A 156 3.53 7.55 12.69
C LEU A 156 4.45 8.54 11.98
N VAL A 157 4.48 8.46 10.69
CA VAL A 157 5.33 9.34 9.89
C VAL A 157 4.52 10.47 9.29
#